data_da8bf41f896c61e8dc920e5bd02df89f
#
_entry.id   da8bf41f896c61e8dc920e5bd02df89f
#
_cell.length_a   1.000
_cell.length_b   1.000
_cell.length_c   1.000
_cell.angle_alpha   90.00
_cell.angle_beta   90.00
_cell.angle_gamma   90.00
#
_symmetry.space_group_name_H-M   'P 1'
#
loop_
_entity.id
_entity.type
_entity.pdbx_description
1 polymer ?
#
loop_
_entity_poly.entity_id
_entity_poly.type
_entity_poly.pdbx_seq_one_letter_code
_entity_poly.pdbx_strand_id
1 'polypeptide(L)'
;MAHEPKAIVTKLLEGIRDPKIVKDLCARDVTYVSLNYSNPDLHKIMPWCGTGHGVDAIIKTFNDVGHFWKVDSFMPEDIFGEGDKVAVFGRFTYTSTKMRKTVTSPFAILCRLKGEKVMYMQFMEDTFGTASSFRSGGTWKFQSDPDGVEVEI
;
A
#
# COMPACT_ATOMS: atom_id res chain seq x y z
N MET A 1 21.95 -8.37 20.27
CA MET A 1 20.74 -9.19 20.11
C MET A 1 20.00 -8.80 18.83
N ALA A 2 19.60 -9.80 18.07
CA ALA A 2 18.79 -9.55 16.89
C ALA A 2 17.39 -9.05 17.30
N HIS A 3 16.86 -8.04 16.62
CA HIS A 3 15.50 -7.59 16.82
C HIS A 3 14.53 -8.59 16.18
N GLU A 4 13.40 -8.80 16.85
CA GLU A 4 12.35 -9.64 16.30
C GLU A 4 11.79 -9.03 14.99
N PRO A 5 11.48 -9.85 13.97
CA PRO A 5 10.92 -9.37 12.72
C PRO A 5 9.70 -8.46 12.90
N LYS A 6 8.80 -8.81 13.82
CA LYS A 6 7.61 -8.01 14.13
C LYS A 6 7.97 -6.60 14.63
N ALA A 7 8.98 -6.49 15.49
CA ALA A 7 9.45 -5.19 16.00
C ALA A 7 10.05 -4.33 14.88
N ILE A 8 10.80 -4.95 13.98
CA ILE A 8 11.38 -4.25 12.81
C ILE A 8 10.29 -3.70 11.91
N VAL A 9 9.29 -4.51 11.59
CA VAL A 9 8.17 -4.08 10.72
C VAL A 9 7.35 -2.99 11.40
N THR A 10 7.08 -3.10 12.69
CA THR A 10 6.39 -2.06 13.46
C THR A 10 7.14 -0.73 13.35
N LYS A 11 8.44 -0.75 13.59
CA LYS A 11 9.29 0.45 13.50
C LYS A 11 9.32 1.02 12.08
N LEU A 12 9.38 0.16 11.07
CA LEU A 12 9.33 0.59 9.68
C LEU A 12 8.03 1.33 9.37
N LEU A 13 6.88 0.78 9.78
CA LEU A 13 5.59 1.41 9.53
C LEU A 13 5.42 2.73 10.28
N GLU A 14 5.89 2.82 11.52
CA GLU A 14 5.86 4.06 12.28
C GLU A 14 6.68 5.18 11.62
N GLY A 15 7.79 4.81 10.97
CA GLY A 15 8.69 5.76 10.30
C GLY A 15 8.66 5.68 8.78
N ILE A 16 7.60 5.14 8.17
CA ILE A 16 7.58 4.85 6.72
C ILE A 16 7.75 6.08 5.83
N ARG A 17 7.47 7.27 6.35
CA ARG A 17 7.64 8.53 5.63
C ARG A 17 9.01 9.18 5.85
N ASP A 18 9.83 8.60 6.71
CA ASP A 18 11.20 9.04 6.94
C ASP A 18 12.15 8.19 6.08
N PRO A 19 12.77 8.78 5.05
CA PRO A 19 13.69 8.03 4.18
C PRO A 19 14.83 7.35 4.91
N LYS A 20 15.28 7.92 6.03
CA LYS A 20 16.35 7.34 6.85
C LYS A 20 15.91 6.02 7.47
N ILE A 21 14.70 5.98 8.04
CA ILE A 21 14.13 4.77 8.64
C ILE A 21 13.99 3.67 7.57
N VAL A 22 13.48 4.01 6.40
CA VAL A 22 13.34 3.05 5.29
C VAL A 22 14.70 2.50 4.88
N LYS A 23 15.70 3.35 4.72
CA LYS A 23 17.06 2.92 4.36
C LYS A 23 17.72 2.06 5.44
N ASP A 24 17.43 2.35 6.71
CA ASP A 24 18.01 1.60 7.83
C ASP A 24 17.37 0.22 7.99
N LEU A 25 16.08 0.08 7.73
CA LEU A 25 15.32 -1.14 8.01
C LEU A 25 15.03 -2.02 6.79
N CYS A 26 15.22 -1.50 5.58
CA CYS A 26 15.03 -2.27 4.35
C CYS A 26 16.36 -2.62 3.72
N ALA A 27 16.43 -3.78 3.09
CA ALA A 27 17.58 -4.15 2.26
C ALA A 27 17.68 -3.19 1.07
N ARG A 28 18.91 -2.95 0.62
CA ARG A 28 19.19 -2.05 -0.50
C ARG A 28 18.44 -2.43 -1.78
N ASP A 29 18.26 -3.73 -2.01
CA ASP A 29 17.61 -4.33 -3.16
C ASP A 29 16.20 -4.86 -2.82
N VAL A 30 15.53 -4.31 -1.81
CA VAL A 30 14.19 -4.70 -1.41
C VAL A 30 13.22 -4.70 -2.61
N THR A 31 12.38 -5.74 -2.68
CA THR A 31 11.27 -5.77 -3.63
C THR A 31 10.03 -5.19 -2.96
N TYR A 32 9.41 -4.22 -3.61
CA TYR A 32 8.17 -3.60 -3.14
C TYR A 32 7.05 -3.82 -4.15
N VAL A 33 5.98 -4.49 -3.69
CA VAL A 33 4.75 -4.67 -4.47
C VAL A 33 3.70 -3.75 -3.88
N SER A 34 3.31 -2.74 -4.65
CA SER A 34 2.28 -1.78 -4.25
C SER A 34 1.00 -2.09 -5.00
N LEU A 35 0.01 -2.59 -4.30
CA LEU A 35 -1.37 -2.83 -4.70
C LEU A 35 -1.57 -3.97 -5.71
N ASN A 36 -0.67 -4.16 -6.63
CA ASN A 36 -0.69 -5.22 -7.65
C ASN A 36 0.72 -5.45 -8.19
N TYR A 37 0.90 -6.50 -8.98
CA TYR A 37 2.19 -6.74 -9.63
C TYR A 37 2.41 -5.81 -10.83
N SER A 38 1.36 -5.61 -11.63
CA SER A 38 1.35 -4.70 -12.78
C SER A 38 -0.08 -4.46 -13.24
N ASN A 39 -0.50 -3.22 -13.25
CA ASN A 39 -1.80 -2.80 -13.79
C ASN A 39 -1.64 -1.42 -14.42
N PRO A 40 -1.50 -1.36 -15.77
CA PRO A 40 -1.23 -0.09 -16.47
C PRO A 40 -2.33 0.97 -16.28
N ASP A 41 -3.59 0.56 -16.18
CA ASP A 41 -4.69 1.51 -15.99
C ASP A 41 -4.70 2.07 -14.57
N LEU A 42 -4.50 1.23 -13.56
CA LEU A 42 -4.39 1.70 -12.19
C LEU A 42 -3.16 2.60 -12.01
N HIS A 43 -2.07 2.29 -12.70
CA HIS A 43 -0.83 3.10 -12.66
C HIS A 43 -1.05 4.54 -13.17
N LYS A 44 -1.97 4.75 -14.09
CA LYS A 44 -2.34 6.10 -14.54
C LYS A 44 -3.04 6.92 -13.44
N ILE A 45 -3.77 6.24 -12.56
CA ILE A 45 -4.48 6.87 -11.45
C ILE A 45 -3.59 7.01 -10.23
N MET A 46 -2.90 5.94 -9.89
CA MET A 46 -1.99 5.83 -8.73
C MET A 46 -0.59 5.43 -9.23
N PRO A 47 0.26 6.40 -9.55
CA PRO A 47 1.56 6.12 -10.21
C PRO A 47 2.54 5.27 -9.42
N TRP A 48 2.29 5.11 -8.12
CA TRP A 48 3.12 4.27 -7.24
C TRP A 48 2.76 2.78 -7.30
N CYS A 49 1.65 2.38 -7.93
CA CYS A 49 1.28 0.97 -7.94
C CYS A 49 2.13 0.16 -8.91
N GLY A 50 2.29 -1.13 -8.58
CA GLY A 50 3.10 -2.07 -9.34
C GLY A 50 4.26 -2.60 -8.52
N THR A 51 5.17 -3.30 -9.19
CA THR A 51 6.37 -3.87 -8.57
C THR A 51 7.56 -2.94 -8.79
N GLY A 52 8.22 -2.57 -7.71
CA GLY A 52 9.45 -1.78 -7.71
C GLY A 52 10.58 -2.47 -6.96
N HIS A 53 11.80 -2.05 -7.22
CA HIS A 53 12.99 -2.58 -6.57
C HIS A 53 13.83 -1.45 -5.98
N GLY A 54 14.37 -1.71 -4.79
CA GLY A 54 15.19 -0.76 -4.06
C GLY A 54 14.37 0.12 -3.12
N VAL A 55 15.06 0.72 -2.15
CA VAL A 55 14.45 1.55 -1.10
C VAL A 55 13.75 2.79 -1.67
N ASP A 56 14.22 3.32 -2.80
CA ASP A 56 13.62 4.49 -3.43
C ASP A 56 12.19 4.22 -3.92
N ALA A 57 11.86 2.98 -4.29
CA ALA A 57 10.50 2.60 -4.66
C ALA A 57 9.53 2.79 -3.48
N ILE A 58 9.93 2.42 -2.27
CA ILE A 58 9.15 2.62 -1.05
C ILE A 58 9.05 4.10 -0.71
N ILE A 59 10.19 4.79 -0.69
CA ILE A 59 10.27 6.21 -0.34
C ILE A 59 9.37 7.04 -1.27
N LYS A 60 9.50 6.80 -2.59
CA LYS A 60 8.68 7.52 -3.58
C LYS A 60 7.19 7.24 -3.40
N THR A 61 6.81 5.99 -3.14
CA THR A 61 5.42 5.61 -2.92
C THR A 61 4.78 6.44 -1.80
N PHE A 62 5.41 6.50 -0.64
CA PHE A 62 4.81 7.18 0.52
C PHE A 62 4.88 8.71 0.40
N ASN A 63 5.83 9.24 -0.36
CA ASN A 63 5.82 10.65 -0.76
C ASN A 63 4.65 10.96 -1.69
N ASP A 64 4.43 10.14 -2.70
CA ASP A 64 3.31 10.31 -3.64
C ASP A 64 1.95 10.16 -2.93
N VAL A 65 1.81 9.17 -2.05
CA VAL A 65 0.60 8.99 -1.24
C VAL A 65 0.30 10.25 -0.43
N GLY A 66 1.28 10.83 0.24
CA GLY A 66 1.11 12.05 1.01
C GLY A 66 0.90 13.32 0.18
N HIS A 67 1.17 13.26 -1.12
CA HIS A 67 0.90 14.35 -2.06
C HIS A 67 -0.49 14.23 -2.69
N PHE A 68 -0.90 13.03 -3.08
CA PHE A 68 -2.19 12.77 -3.71
C PHE A 68 -3.35 12.74 -2.72
N TRP A 69 -3.08 12.32 -1.48
CA TRP A 69 -4.05 12.25 -0.41
C TRP A 69 -3.56 12.97 0.84
N LYS A 70 -4.51 13.53 1.57
CA LYS A 70 -4.34 13.83 2.98
C LYS A 70 -4.58 12.53 3.76
N VAL A 71 -3.63 12.13 4.58
CA VAL A 71 -3.76 10.97 5.46
C VAL A 71 -4.53 11.41 6.71
N ASP A 72 -5.81 11.06 6.79
CA ASP A 72 -6.63 11.37 7.97
C ASP A 72 -6.33 10.40 9.11
N SER A 73 -6.18 9.11 8.79
CA SER A 73 -5.74 8.08 9.74
C SER A 73 -5.09 6.92 9.01
N PHE A 74 -4.13 6.28 9.68
CA PHE A 74 -3.50 5.03 9.25
C PHE A 74 -3.31 4.18 10.49
N MET A 75 -4.06 3.09 10.60
CA MET A 75 -4.18 2.29 11.82
C MET A 75 -3.85 0.82 11.57
N PRO A 76 -2.59 0.38 11.81
CA PRO A 76 -2.31 -1.04 11.95
C PRO A 76 -3.06 -1.58 13.18
N GLU A 77 -3.78 -2.67 13.00
CA GLU A 77 -4.61 -3.25 14.07
C GLU A 77 -4.06 -4.60 14.52
N ASP A 78 -3.67 -5.45 13.58
CA ASP A 78 -3.14 -6.78 13.84
C ASP A 78 -1.77 -6.95 13.21
N ILE A 79 -0.78 -7.28 14.02
CA ILE A 79 0.59 -7.55 13.58
C ILE A 79 0.99 -8.91 14.13
N PHE A 80 1.30 -9.85 13.25
CA PHE A 80 1.72 -11.19 13.64
C PHE A 80 2.69 -11.76 12.62
N GLY A 81 3.42 -12.78 13.01
CA GLY A 81 4.38 -13.37 12.11
C GLY A 81 4.86 -14.74 12.55
N GLU A 82 5.54 -15.40 11.64
CA GLU A 82 6.18 -16.69 11.85
C GLU A 82 7.52 -16.68 11.11
N GLY A 83 8.59 -16.99 11.84
CA GLY A 83 9.94 -16.96 11.28
C GLY A 83 10.30 -15.58 10.75
N ASP A 84 10.65 -15.52 9.49
CA ASP A 84 11.07 -14.29 8.79
C ASP A 84 9.91 -13.54 8.09
N LYS A 85 8.68 -13.94 8.35
CA LYS A 85 7.49 -13.35 7.71
C LYS A 85 6.65 -12.62 8.75
N VAL A 86 6.19 -11.43 8.38
CA VAL A 86 5.30 -10.61 9.21
C VAL A 86 4.13 -10.15 8.37
N ALA A 87 2.93 -10.33 8.89
CA ALA A 87 1.71 -9.81 8.30
C ALA A 87 1.14 -8.70 9.16
N VAL A 88 0.61 -7.67 8.51
CA VAL A 88 -0.05 -6.54 9.16
C VAL A 88 -1.39 -6.33 8.50
N PHE A 89 -2.44 -6.26 9.32
CA PHE A 89 -3.78 -5.89 8.88
C PHE A 89 -4.22 -4.63 9.60
N GLY A 90 -4.92 -3.78 8.89
CA GLY A 90 -5.42 -2.55 9.48
C GLY A 90 -6.36 -1.82 8.54
N ARG A 91 -6.52 -0.55 8.79
CA ARG A 91 -7.36 0.34 7.99
C ARG A 91 -6.77 1.73 7.93
N PHE A 92 -7.13 2.45 6.89
CA PHE A 92 -6.79 3.86 6.76
C PHE A 92 -7.97 4.66 6.23
N THR A 93 -7.94 5.95 6.49
CA THR A 93 -8.87 6.91 5.92
C THR A 93 -8.06 8.02 5.28
N TYR A 94 -8.27 8.23 3.99
CA TYR A 94 -7.59 9.22 3.18
C TYR A 94 -8.60 10.12 2.49
N THR A 95 -8.24 11.38 2.29
CA THR A 95 -9.03 12.33 1.52
C THR A 95 -8.20 12.82 0.34
N SER A 96 -8.71 12.62 -0.89
CA SER A 96 -7.98 13.03 -2.09
C SER A 96 -7.81 14.56 -2.11
N THR A 97 -6.59 14.99 -2.35
CA THR A 97 -6.23 16.42 -2.27
C THR A 97 -6.98 17.24 -3.31
N LYS A 98 -7.06 16.73 -4.53
CA LYS A 98 -7.70 17.44 -5.64
C LYS A 98 -9.22 17.32 -5.63
N MET A 99 -9.74 16.12 -5.44
CA MET A 99 -11.18 15.85 -5.53
C MET A 99 -11.92 16.02 -4.20
N ARG A 100 -11.19 16.08 -3.09
CA ARG A 100 -11.73 16.18 -1.72
C ARG A 100 -12.72 15.07 -1.37
N LYS A 101 -12.49 13.89 -1.92
CA LYS A 101 -13.26 12.68 -1.64
C LYS A 101 -12.54 11.84 -0.60
N THR A 102 -13.27 11.43 0.41
CA THR A 102 -12.76 10.61 1.51
C THR A 102 -13.04 9.14 1.23
N VAL A 103 -12.05 8.30 1.47
CA VAL A 103 -12.17 6.85 1.37
C VAL A 103 -11.59 6.20 2.62
N THR A 104 -12.28 5.18 3.11
CA THR A 104 -11.75 4.28 4.14
C THR A 104 -11.55 2.91 3.51
N SER A 105 -10.37 2.35 3.70
CA SER A 105 -9.99 1.06 3.13
C SER A 105 -9.35 0.18 4.18
N PRO A 106 -9.65 -1.11 4.21
CA PRO A 106 -8.77 -2.06 4.86
C PRO A 106 -7.44 -2.14 4.11
N PHE A 107 -6.39 -2.53 4.81
CA PHE A 107 -5.12 -2.84 4.18
C PHE A 107 -4.51 -4.11 4.79
N ALA A 108 -3.64 -4.74 4.00
CA ALA A 108 -2.82 -5.84 4.44
C ALA A 108 -1.41 -5.65 3.90
N ILE A 109 -0.42 -5.95 4.72
CA ILE A 109 0.99 -5.89 4.35
C ILE A 109 1.63 -7.23 4.66
N LEU A 110 2.41 -7.76 3.72
CA LEU A 110 3.31 -8.88 3.96
C LEU A 110 4.74 -8.38 3.86
N CYS A 111 5.52 -8.60 4.90
CA CYS A 111 6.97 -8.39 4.89
C CYS A 111 7.70 -9.71 5.04
N ARG A 112 8.80 -9.86 4.29
CA ARG A 112 9.77 -10.94 4.47
C ARG A 112 11.11 -10.32 4.79
N LEU A 113 11.77 -10.85 5.81
CA LEU A 113 13.03 -10.32 6.29
C LEU A 113 14.17 -11.32 6.02
N LYS A 114 15.37 -10.76 5.90
CA LYS A 114 16.61 -11.52 5.96
C LYS A 114 17.52 -10.84 6.96
N GLY A 115 17.82 -11.55 8.05
CA GLY A 115 18.45 -10.91 9.20
C GLY A 115 17.54 -9.83 9.78
N GLU A 116 18.05 -8.63 9.92
CA GLU A 116 17.29 -7.49 10.44
C GLU A 116 16.80 -6.52 9.35
N LYS A 117 16.75 -6.98 8.09
CA LYS A 117 16.35 -6.15 6.95
C LYS A 117 15.11 -6.72 6.27
N VAL A 118 14.19 -5.84 5.92
CA VAL A 118 13.05 -6.18 5.07
C VAL A 118 13.54 -6.34 3.64
N MET A 119 13.35 -7.54 3.09
CA MET A 119 13.74 -7.90 1.72
C MET A 119 12.58 -7.82 0.73
N TYR A 120 11.36 -7.94 1.24
CA TYR A 120 10.14 -7.94 0.45
C TYR A 120 9.03 -7.28 1.26
N MET A 121 8.31 -6.39 0.63
CA MET A 121 7.13 -5.75 1.21
C MET A 121 6.04 -5.70 0.15
N GLN A 122 4.84 -6.17 0.52
CA GLN A 122 3.67 -6.14 -0.34
C GLN A 122 2.53 -5.45 0.40
N PHE A 123 2.01 -4.39 -0.19
CA PHE A 123 0.91 -3.61 0.37
C PHE A 123 -0.34 -3.80 -0.49
N MET A 124 -1.44 -4.20 0.14
CA MET A 124 -2.74 -4.44 -0.51
C MET A 124 -3.82 -3.57 0.14
N GLU A 125 -4.72 -3.06 -0.69
CA GLU A 125 -5.85 -2.25 -0.25
C GLU A 125 -7.06 -2.46 -1.16
N ASP A 126 -8.20 -1.88 -0.82
CA ASP A 126 -9.37 -1.79 -1.71
C ASP A 126 -9.09 -0.77 -2.81
N THR A 127 -8.48 -1.21 -3.90
CA THR A 127 -8.09 -0.32 -5.00
C THR A 127 -9.28 0.26 -5.76
N PHE A 128 -10.41 -0.44 -5.78
CA PHE A 128 -11.63 0.11 -6.36
C PHE A 128 -12.10 1.34 -5.58
N GLY A 129 -12.12 1.25 -4.26
CA GLY A 129 -12.48 2.35 -3.39
C GLY A 129 -11.48 3.50 -3.44
N THR A 130 -10.19 3.17 -3.34
CA THR A 130 -9.14 4.21 -3.32
C THR A 130 -9.02 4.91 -4.68
N ALA A 131 -9.12 4.19 -5.79
CA ALA A 131 -9.15 4.81 -7.13
C ALA A 131 -10.39 5.71 -7.31
N SER A 132 -11.54 5.32 -6.75
CA SER A 132 -12.77 6.10 -6.82
C SER A 132 -12.63 7.47 -6.13
N SER A 133 -11.71 7.62 -5.18
CA SER A 133 -11.44 8.92 -4.54
C SER A 133 -10.86 9.95 -5.51
N PHE A 134 -10.37 9.51 -6.66
CA PHE A 134 -9.81 10.37 -7.72
C PHE A 134 -10.77 10.53 -8.92
N ARG A 135 -11.93 9.87 -8.88
CA ARG A 135 -12.85 9.88 -10.00
C ARG A 135 -13.55 11.23 -10.14
N SER A 136 -13.48 11.83 -11.31
CA SER A 136 -14.13 13.11 -11.61
C SER A 136 -15.49 12.97 -12.28
N GLY A 137 -15.80 11.80 -12.85
CA GLY A 137 -17.08 11.57 -13.54
C GLY A 137 -17.04 10.34 -14.43
N GLY A 138 -18.08 10.20 -15.28
CA GLY A 138 -18.21 9.06 -16.17
C GLY A 138 -18.89 7.87 -15.52
N THR A 139 -19.16 6.84 -16.30
CA THR A 139 -19.78 5.60 -15.85
C THR A 139 -19.00 4.39 -16.39
N TRP A 140 -19.08 3.28 -15.65
CA TRP A 140 -18.55 1.98 -16.05
C TRP A 140 -19.67 0.98 -16.25
N LYS A 141 -19.55 0.16 -17.28
CA LYS A 141 -20.49 -0.92 -17.57
C LYS A 141 -19.83 -2.27 -17.36
N PHE A 142 -20.53 -3.17 -16.66
CA PHE A 142 -20.03 -4.48 -16.32
C PHE A 142 -21.07 -5.54 -16.67
N GLN A 143 -20.61 -6.68 -17.16
CA GLN A 143 -21.38 -7.89 -17.35
C GLN A 143 -20.75 -9.01 -16.52
N SER A 144 -21.00 -8.98 -15.22
CA SER A 144 -20.35 -9.87 -14.25
C SER A 144 -21.13 -11.14 -14.00
N ASP A 145 -22.47 -11.05 -13.91
CA ASP A 145 -23.33 -12.22 -13.71
C ASP A 145 -23.60 -12.90 -15.05
N PRO A 146 -23.18 -14.20 -15.26
CA PRO A 146 -23.41 -14.91 -16.51
C PRO A 146 -24.90 -15.01 -16.88
N ASP A 147 -25.77 -15.02 -15.88
CA ASP A 147 -27.23 -15.15 -16.03
C ASP A 147 -27.98 -13.84 -15.81
N GLY A 148 -27.27 -12.76 -15.56
CA GLY A 148 -27.84 -11.47 -15.22
C GLY A 148 -27.80 -10.43 -16.34
N VAL A 149 -28.08 -9.20 -15.98
CA VAL A 149 -28.06 -8.04 -16.89
C VAL A 149 -26.83 -7.18 -16.66
N GLU A 150 -26.54 -6.31 -17.63
CA GLU A 150 -25.48 -5.32 -17.52
C GLU A 150 -25.71 -4.40 -16.30
N VAL A 151 -24.64 -4.13 -15.55
CA VAL A 151 -24.62 -3.22 -14.40
C VAL A 151 -23.79 -2.00 -14.76
N GLU A 152 -24.29 -0.84 -14.41
CA GLU A 152 -23.63 0.45 -14.63
C GLU A 152 -23.43 1.18 -13.29
N ILE A 153 -22.23 1.71 -13.09
CA ILE A 153 -21.87 2.52 -11.91
C ILE A 153 -21.23 3.84 -12.32
#